data_1de54c9e7a49732d478b3cdde63f79ea
#
_entry.id   1de54c9e7a49732d478b3cdde63f79ea
#
_cell.length_a   1.000
_cell.length_b   1.000
_cell.length_c   1.000
_cell.angle_alpha   90.00
_cell.angle_beta   90.00
_cell.angle_gamma   90.00
#
_symmetry.space_group_name_H-M   'P 1'
#
loop_
_entity.id
_entity.type
_entity.pdbx_description
1 polymer ?
#
loop_
_entity_poly.entity_id
_entity_poly.type
_entity_poly.pdbx_seq_one_letter_code
_entity_poly.pdbx_strand_id
1 'polypeptide(L)'
;MAMAKAEKIQGFAETFLRIVNKFRALEKIPIDHGTGDLLYASEINTLEIIGKFSGINITQLAKKRGVTKGAASQIVSKLVAKKLVTKNPNLGNDKVLSLQLTKVGRVAFENHEKFHAKYDSPMLEKLNEMSNEQLAIVTETFAMLESTIDNYLKDLT
;
A
#
# COMPACT_ATOMS: atom_id res chain seq x y z
N MET A 1 -10.47 9.28 -36.41
CA MET A 1 -10.71 8.36 -35.26
C MET A 1 -9.41 7.80 -34.68
N ALA A 2 -8.46 7.33 -35.45
CA ALA A 2 -7.19 6.77 -34.93
C ALA A 2 -6.31 7.77 -34.17
N MET A 3 -6.14 9.02 -34.67
CA MET A 3 -5.38 10.09 -33.99
C MET A 3 -5.96 10.40 -32.61
N ALA A 4 -7.28 10.57 -32.48
CA ALA A 4 -7.91 10.83 -31.19
C ALA A 4 -7.74 9.69 -30.15
N LYS A 5 -7.60 8.44 -30.61
CA LYS A 5 -7.29 7.31 -29.73
C LYS A 5 -5.84 7.33 -29.27
N ALA A 6 -4.90 7.64 -30.15
CA ALA A 6 -3.47 7.75 -29.82
C ALA A 6 -3.23 8.88 -28.80
N GLU A 7 -3.86 10.04 -28.98
CA GLU A 7 -3.78 11.17 -28.04
C GLU A 7 -4.33 10.80 -26.65
N LYS A 8 -5.43 10.03 -26.57
CA LYS A 8 -5.97 9.55 -25.29
C LYS A 8 -5.02 8.59 -24.58
N ILE A 9 -4.39 7.68 -25.33
CA ILE A 9 -3.41 6.73 -24.78
C ILE A 9 -2.19 7.49 -24.25
N GLN A 10 -1.69 8.46 -25.01
CA GLN A 10 -0.58 9.31 -24.56
C GLN A 10 -0.95 10.08 -23.29
N GLY A 11 -2.13 10.72 -23.26
CA GLY A 11 -2.63 11.46 -22.08
C GLY A 11 -2.77 10.56 -20.85
N PHE A 12 -3.16 9.29 -21.02
CA PHE A 12 -3.18 8.29 -19.94
C PHE A 12 -1.77 8.05 -19.40
N ALA A 13 -0.79 7.77 -20.27
CA ALA A 13 0.59 7.52 -19.86
C ALA A 13 1.22 8.72 -19.12
N GLU A 14 1.01 9.94 -19.65
CA GLU A 14 1.48 11.17 -19.00
C GLU A 14 0.83 11.37 -17.62
N THR A 15 -0.47 11.11 -17.50
CA THR A 15 -1.19 11.21 -16.23
C THR A 15 -0.67 10.20 -15.22
N PHE A 16 -0.44 8.96 -15.64
CA PHE A 16 0.15 7.92 -14.81
C PHE A 16 1.52 8.35 -14.26
N LEU A 17 2.42 8.86 -15.10
CA LEU A 17 3.73 9.35 -14.66
C LEU A 17 3.61 10.51 -13.66
N ARG A 18 2.66 11.44 -13.88
CA ARG A 18 2.39 12.52 -12.91
C ARG A 18 1.90 11.98 -11.57
N ILE A 19 1.04 10.95 -11.58
CA ILE A 19 0.57 10.29 -10.35
C ILE A 19 1.73 9.65 -9.62
N VAL A 20 2.60 8.88 -10.29
CA VAL A 20 3.79 8.26 -9.69
C VAL A 20 4.69 9.31 -9.03
N ASN A 21 4.93 10.44 -9.70
CA ASN A 21 5.75 11.52 -9.14
C ASN A 21 5.10 12.17 -7.90
N LYS A 22 3.77 12.32 -7.89
CA LYS A 22 3.04 12.82 -6.72
C LYS A 22 3.10 11.85 -5.55
N PHE A 23 2.96 10.54 -5.80
CA PHE A 23 3.12 9.51 -4.75
C PHE A 23 4.53 9.55 -4.15
N ARG A 24 5.59 9.64 -4.98
CA ARG A 24 6.96 9.79 -4.49
C ARG A 24 7.17 11.05 -3.63
N ALA A 25 6.46 12.13 -3.91
CA ALA A 25 6.51 13.34 -3.08
C ALA A 25 5.79 13.10 -1.74
N LEU A 26 4.62 12.48 -1.75
CA LEU A 26 3.87 12.13 -0.53
C LEU A 26 4.65 11.19 0.39
N GLU A 27 5.39 10.22 -0.15
CA GLU A 27 6.21 9.29 0.63
C GLU A 27 7.26 9.95 1.50
N LYS A 28 7.68 11.18 1.16
CA LYS A 28 8.67 11.96 1.90
C LYS A 28 8.09 12.80 3.03
N ILE A 29 6.77 12.88 3.13
CA ILE A 29 6.07 13.69 4.12
C ILE A 29 5.61 12.78 5.26
N PRO A 30 6.23 12.86 6.45
CA PRO A 30 5.75 12.11 7.59
C PRO A 30 4.56 12.83 8.24
N ILE A 31 3.57 12.05 8.68
CA ILE A 31 2.32 12.54 9.26
C ILE A 31 2.10 11.90 10.63
N ASP A 32 1.64 12.69 11.60
CA ASP A 32 1.15 12.15 12.87
C ASP A 32 -0.30 11.65 12.69
N HIS A 33 -0.48 10.37 12.95
CA HIS A 33 -1.79 9.72 12.95
C HIS A 33 -2.40 9.63 14.36
N GLY A 34 -2.12 10.61 15.20
CA GLY A 34 -2.68 10.72 16.56
C GLY A 34 -1.93 9.90 17.61
N THR A 35 -0.68 9.54 17.34
CA THR A 35 0.17 8.78 18.27
C THR A 35 1.30 9.61 18.88
N GLY A 36 1.50 10.84 18.41
CA GLY A 36 2.65 11.68 18.73
C GLY A 36 3.91 11.31 17.94
N ASP A 37 3.91 10.19 17.22
CA ASP A 37 4.99 9.76 16.34
C ASP A 37 4.69 10.14 14.89
N LEU A 38 5.68 10.72 14.20
CA LEU A 38 5.59 10.95 12.76
C LEU A 38 5.84 9.65 12.00
N LEU A 39 4.90 9.26 11.14
CA LEU A 39 4.98 8.06 10.30
C LEU A 39 5.09 8.44 8.83
N TYR A 40 6.08 7.87 8.14
CA TYR A 40 6.17 7.94 6.69
C TYR A 40 5.12 7.03 6.03
N ALA A 41 4.78 7.30 4.78
CA ALA A 41 3.81 6.49 4.03
C ALA A 41 4.13 4.99 4.05
N SER A 42 5.41 4.61 3.95
CA SER A 42 5.84 3.21 4.04
C SER A 42 5.54 2.57 5.41
N GLU A 43 5.57 3.33 6.49
CA GLU A 43 5.29 2.85 7.84
C GLU A 43 3.79 2.71 8.07
N ILE A 44 3.01 3.75 7.75
CA ILE A 44 1.56 3.72 7.98
C ILE A 44 0.84 2.71 7.07
N ASN A 45 1.23 2.58 5.79
CA ASN A 45 0.67 1.58 4.88
C ASN A 45 1.04 0.14 5.32
N THR A 46 2.21 -0.06 5.97
CA THR A 46 2.56 -1.36 6.57
C THR A 46 1.68 -1.64 7.78
N LEU A 47 1.47 -0.65 8.62
CA LEU A 47 0.63 -0.74 9.80
C LEU A 47 -0.84 -1.02 9.42
N GLU A 48 -1.34 -0.42 8.35
CA GLU A 48 -2.65 -0.68 7.77
C GLU A 48 -2.83 -2.16 7.39
N ILE A 49 -1.88 -2.74 6.67
CA ILE A 49 -1.94 -4.16 6.29
C ILE A 49 -1.94 -5.06 7.53
N ILE A 50 -1.11 -4.76 8.54
CA ILE A 50 -1.10 -5.52 9.79
C ILE A 50 -2.45 -5.40 10.52
N GLY A 51 -3.09 -4.23 10.47
CA GLY A 51 -4.41 -4.00 11.06
C GLY A 51 -5.52 -4.79 10.36
N LYS A 52 -5.52 -4.81 9.03
CA LYS A 52 -6.49 -5.54 8.19
C LYS A 52 -6.29 -7.06 8.23
N PHE A 53 -5.05 -7.52 8.38
CA PHE A 53 -4.68 -8.94 8.35
C PHE A 53 -3.98 -9.34 9.66
N SER A 54 -4.72 -9.33 10.76
CA SER A 54 -4.19 -9.68 12.09
C SER A 54 -3.51 -11.05 12.08
N GLY A 55 -2.31 -11.14 12.66
CA GLY A 55 -1.52 -12.36 12.66
C GLY A 55 -0.68 -12.62 11.42
N ILE A 56 -0.66 -11.68 10.47
CA ILE A 56 0.18 -11.74 9.26
C ILE A 56 1.66 -11.87 9.63
N ASN A 57 2.42 -12.69 8.92
CA ASN A 57 3.88 -12.76 9.07
C ASN A 57 4.63 -11.86 8.07
N ILE A 58 5.93 -11.67 8.29
CA ILE A 58 6.76 -10.78 7.45
C ILE A 58 6.77 -11.20 5.97
N THR A 59 6.75 -12.49 5.67
CA THR A 59 6.74 -12.98 4.28
C THR A 59 5.43 -12.64 3.56
N GLN A 60 4.31 -12.86 4.23
CA GLN A 60 2.99 -12.50 3.71
C GLN A 60 2.84 -10.97 3.56
N LEU A 61 3.35 -10.21 4.54
CA LEU A 61 3.37 -8.74 4.49
C LEU A 61 4.19 -8.23 3.30
N ALA A 62 5.40 -8.77 3.08
CA ALA A 62 6.25 -8.41 1.95
C ALA A 62 5.53 -8.64 0.61
N LYS A 63 4.89 -9.82 0.45
CA LYS A 63 4.11 -10.15 -0.75
C LYS A 63 2.95 -9.16 -0.97
N LYS A 64 2.18 -8.85 0.10
CA LYS A 64 1.06 -7.90 -0.01
C LYS A 64 1.48 -6.47 -0.34
N ARG A 65 2.71 -6.09 0.05
CA ARG A 65 3.27 -4.77 -0.22
C ARG A 65 4.05 -4.67 -1.54
N GLY A 66 4.30 -5.77 -2.23
CA GLY A 66 5.18 -5.79 -3.41
C GLY A 66 6.62 -5.38 -3.09
N VAL A 67 7.14 -5.73 -1.89
CA VAL A 67 8.50 -5.37 -1.47
C VAL A 67 9.30 -6.61 -1.07
N THR A 68 10.63 -6.49 -0.95
CA THR A 68 11.47 -7.58 -0.45
C THR A 68 11.19 -7.87 1.02
N LYS A 69 11.39 -9.13 1.45
CA LYS A 69 11.27 -9.53 2.86
C LYS A 69 12.20 -8.70 3.78
N GLY A 70 13.39 -8.34 3.29
CA GLY A 70 14.33 -7.47 4.02
C GLY A 70 13.75 -6.08 4.25
N ALA A 71 13.20 -5.44 3.22
CA ALA A 71 12.55 -4.14 3.32
C ALA A 71 11.36 -4.17 4.28
N ALA A 72 10.48 -5.18 4.16
CA ALA A 72 9.36 -5.36 5.07
C ALA A 72 9.83 -5.53 6.53
N SER A 73 10.90 -6.32 6.77
CA SER A 73 11.47 -6.52 8.10
C SER A 73 12.01 -5.23 8.72
N GLN A 74 12.67 -4.38 7.92
CA GLN A 74 13.18 -3.08 8.37
C GLN A 74 12.05 -2.14 8.78
N ILE A 75 10.97 -2.07 7.99
CA ILE A 75 9.81 -1.23 8.31
C ILE A 75 9.12 -1.73 9.59
N VAL A 76 8.90 -3.04 9.71
CA VAL A 76 8.32 -3.65 10.93
C VAL A 76 9.19 -3.36 12.15
N SER A 77 10.53 -3.40 12.03
CA SER A 77 11.42 -3.08 13.14
C SER A 77 11.27 -1.62 13.61
N LYS A 78 11.08 -0.67 12.69
CA LYS A 78 10.76 0.72 13.03
C LYS A 78 9.41 0.86 13.74
N LEU A 79 8.38 0.15 13.28
CA LEU A 79 7.05 0.15 13.91
C LEU A 79 7.08 -0.46 15.32
N VAL A 80 7.90 -1.51 15.53
CA VAL A 80 8.11 -2.10 16.85
C VAL A 80 8.85 -1.12 17.77
N ALA A 81 9.90 -0.44 17.28
CA ALA A 81 10.62 0.59 18.04
C ALA A 81 9.71 1.75 18.47
N LYS A 82 8.74 2.14 17.61
CA LYS A 82 7.69 3.12 17.92
C LYS A 82 6.54 2.54 18.76
N LYS A 83 6.62 1.28 19.19
CA LYS A 83 5.60 0.58 19.99
C LYS A 83 4.22 0.50 19.34
N LEU A 84 4.16 0.54 18.00
CA LEU A 84 2.92 0.46 17.24
C LEU A 84 2.55 -0.98 16.85
N VAL A 85 3.54 -1.87 16.78
CA VAL A 85 3.42 -3.28 16.39
C VAL A 85 4.14 -4.17 17.39
N THR A 86 3.59 -5.35 17.66
CA THR A 86 4.25 -6.43 18.39
C THR A 86 4.51 -7.62 17.46
N LYS A 87 5.58 -8.38 17.77
CA LYS A 87 5.90 -9.67 17.16
C LYS A 87 5.61 -10.75 18.18
N ASN A 88 4.67 -11.63 17.89
CA ASN A 88 4.28 -12.70 18.81
C ASN A 88 4.55 -14.08 18.15
N PRO A 89 4.90 -15.12 18.91
CA PRO A 89 4.94 -16.48 18.39
C PRO A 89 3.60 -16.84 17.73
N ASN A 90 3.64 -17.52 16.60
CA ASN A 90 2.40 -17.95 15.94
C ASN A 90 1.88 -19.21 16.63
N LEU A 91 0.58 -19.26 16.92
CA LEU A 91 -0.07 -20.47 17.46
C LEU A 91 0.12 -21.63 16.47
N GLY A 92 0.92 -22.62 16.86
CA GLY A 92 1.21 -23.82 16.06
C GLY A 92 2.55 -23.83 15.31
N ASN A 93 3.32 -22.73 15.30
CA ASN A 93 4.68 -22.71 14.74
C ASN A 93 5.52 -21.59 15.35
N ASP A 94 6.25 -21.90 16.41
CA ASP A 94 7.09 -20.93 17.15
C ASP A 94 8.23 -20.30 16.31
N LYS A 95 8.54 -20.88 15.15
CA LYS A 95 9.55 -20.32 14.21
C LYS A 95 8.99 -19.19 13.36
N VAL A 96 7.67 -19.00 13.33
CA VAL A 96 7.01 -17.96 12.54
C VAL A 96 6.41 -16.91 13.47
N LEU A 97 6.94 -15.69 13.42
CA LEU A 97 6.40 -14.58 14.18
C LEU A 97 5.20 -13.95 13.45
N SER A 98 4.10 -13.81 14.17
CA SER A 98 2.93 -13.06 13.77
C SER A 98 3.04 -11.59 14.19
N LEU A 99 2.50 -10.68 13.36
CA LEU A 99 2.49 -9.26 13.60
C LEU A 99 1.10 -8.82 14.07
N GLN A 100 1.06 -7.99 15.10
CA GLN A 100 -0.18 -7.47 15.65
C GLN A 100 -0.02 -6.00 16.01
N LEU A 101 -1.10 -5.22 15.87
CA LEU A 101 -1.14 -3.85 16.34
C LEU A 101 -1.17 -3.81 17.87
N THR A 102 -0.45 -2.87 18.44
CA THR A 102 -0.65 -2.47 19.85
C THR A 102 -1.90 -1.60 19.98
N LYS A 103 -2.27 -1.22 21.19
CA LYS A 103 -3.35 -0.23 21.42
C LYS A 103 -3.06 1.10 20.70
N VAL A 104 -1.82 1.59 20.78
CA VAL A 104 -1.39 2.82 20.12
C VAL A 104 -1.35 2.65 18.60
N GLY A 105 -0.85 1.50 18.10
CA GLY A 105 -0.90 1.18 16.68
C GLY A 105 -2.32 1.12 16.12
N ARG A 106 -3.30 0.69 16.92
CA ARG A 106 -4.71 0.71 16.55
C ARG A 106 -5.24 2.13 16.34
N VAL A 107 -4.86 3.07 17.20
CA VAL A 107 -5.22 4.50 17.04
C VAL A 107 -4.69 5.04 15.70
N ALA A 108 -3.42 4.78 15.40
CA ALA A 108 -2.84 5.20 14.11
C ALA A 108 -3.59 4.58 12.90
N PHE A 109 -3.92 3.29 12.98
CA PHE A 109 -4.67 2.57 11.96
C PHE A 109 -6.05 3.20 11.72
N GLU A 110 -6.84 3.41 12.78
CA GLU A 110 -8.18 3.97 12.67
C GLU A 110 -8.18 5.41 12.14
N ASN A 111 -7.21 6.22 12.55
CA ASN A 111 -7.07 7.59 12.04
C ASN A 111 -6.62 7.61 10.57
N HIS A 112 -5.79 6.65 10.15
CA HIS A 112 -5.41 6.48 8.75
C HIS A 112 -6.60 6.04 7.88
N GLU A 113 -7.44 5.12 8.36
CA GLU A 113 -8.68 4.75 7.65
C GLU A 113 -9.63 5.93 7.48
N LYS A 114 -9.79 6.77 8.52
CA LYS A 114 -10.58 8.02 8.42
C LYS A 114 -9.99 9.00 7.41
N PHE A 115 -8.65 9.09 7.34
CA PHE A 115 -7.97 9.91 6.34
C PHE A 115 -8.30 9.43 4.93
N HIS A 116 -8.17 8.13 4.65
CA HIS A 116 -8.55 7.55 3.36
C HIS A 116 -10.03 7.78 3.05
N ALA A 117 -10.93 7.51 3.98
CA ALA A 117 -12.36 7.74 3.80
C ALA A 117 -12.68 9.19 3.38
N LYS A 118 -11.91 10.16 3.88
CA LYS A 118 -12.08 11.58 3.52
C LYS A 118 -11.55 11.93 2.12
N TYR A 119 -10.39 11.38 1.73
CA TYR A 119 -9.70 11.82 0.51
C TYR A 119 -9.91 10.90 -0.68
N ASP A 120 -10.19 9.62 -0.46
CA ASP A 120 -10.38 8.63 -1.51
C ASP A 120 -11.85 8.52 -1.97
N SER A 121 -12.78 9.11 -1.21
CA SER A 121 -14.23 9.03 -1.46
C SER A 121 -14.63 9.33 -2.91
N PRO A 122 -14.17 10.43 -3.56
CA PRO A 122 -14.58 10.73 -4.94
C PRO A 122 -14.12 9.67 -5.96
N MET A 123 -12.94 9.08 -5.75
CA MET A 123 -12.43 8.01 -6.61
C MET A 123 -13.20 6.71 -6.38
N LEU A 124 -13.46 6.36 -5.12
CA LEU A 124 -14.23 5.18 -4.75
C LEU A 124 -15.69 5.27 -5.23
N GLU A 125 -16.31 6.44 -5.11
CA GLU A 125 -17.64 6.70 -5.66
C GLU A 125 -17.66 6.45 -7.16
N LYS A 126 -16.66 6.97 -7.90
CA LYS A 126 -16.55 6.74 -9.34
C LYS A 126 -16.36 5.27 -9.70
N LEU A 127 -15.56 4.52 -8.95
CA LEU A 127 -15.38 3.07 -9.14
C LEU A 127 -16.68 2.30 -8.84
N ASN A 128 -17.43 2.70 -7.81
CA ASN A 128 -18.71 2.08 -7.46
C ASN A 128 -19.83 2.31 -8.50
N GLU A 129 -19.74 3.39 -9.28
CA GLU A 129 -20.65 3.66 -10.40
C GLU A 129 -20.36 2.80 -11.64
N MET A 130 -19.20 2.16 -11.72
CA MET A 130 -18.81 1.36 -12.87
C MET A 130 -19.55 0.02 -12.90
N SER A 131 -19.86 -0.47 -14.12
CA SER A 131 -20.30 -1.85 -14.29
C SER A 131 -19.16 -2.83 -13.96
N ASN A 132 -19.52 -4.10 -13.71
CA ASN A 132 -18.51 -5.15 -13.47
C ASN A 132 -17.52 -5.28 -14.64
N GLU A 133 -17.98 -5.11 -15.88
CA GLU A 133 -17.15 -5.17 -17.09
C GLU A 133 -16.17 -3.98 -17.14
N GLN A 134 -16.63 -2.78 -16.79
CA GLN A 134 -15.77 -1.59 -16.72
C GLN A 134 -14.73 -1.73 -15.61
N LEU A 135 -15.13 -2.22 -14.44
CA LEU A 135 -14.22 -2.45 -13.32
C LEU A 135 -13.18 -3.54 -13.65
N ALA A 136 -13.58 -4.60 -14.36
CA ALA A 136 -12.68 -5.62 -14.85
C ALA A 136 -11.60 -5.03 -15.78
N ILE A 137 -11.98 -4.18 -16.74
CA ILE A 137 -11.04 -3.52 -17.67
C ILE A 137 -10.01 -2.68 -16.88
N VAL A 138 -10.47 -1.91 -15.89
CA VAL A 138 -9.56 -1.10 -15.05
C VAL A 138 -8.61 -2.01 -14.28
N THR A 139 -9.11 -3.06 -13.64
CA THR A 139 -8.31 -4.00 -12.84
C THR A 139 -7.27 -4.73 -13.70
N GLU A 140 -7.67 -5.23 -14.86
CA GLU A 140 -6.77 -5.91 -15.82
C GLU A 140 -5.69 -4.95 -16.34
N THR A 141 -6.04 -3.69 -16.63
CA THR A 141 -5.08 -2.69 -17.08
C THR A 141 -4.00 -2.44 -16.03
N PHE A 142 -4.37 -2.31 -14.76
CA PHE A 142 -3.40 -2.16 -13.66
C PHE A 142 -2.56 -3.41 -13.44
N ALA A 143 -3.14 -4.61 -13.54
CA ALA A 143 -2.41 -5.88 -13.45
C ALA A 143 -1.37 -6.04 -14.57
N MET A 144 -1.72 -5.64 -15.81
CA MET A 144 -0.78 -5.61 -16.94
C MET A 144 0.37 -4.63 -16.70
N LEU A 145 0.07 -3.45 -16.15
CA LEU A 145 1.10 -2.45 -15.83
C LEU A 145 2.05 -2.96 -14.74
N GLU A 146 1.54 -3.56 -13.67
CA GLU A 146 2.33 -4.18 -12.60
C GLU A 146 3.26 -5.26 -13.17
N SER A 147 2.72 -6.19 -13.97
CA SER A 147 3.51 -7.25 -14.62
C SER A 147 4.59 -6.69 -15.54
N THR A 148 4.32 -5.61 -16.26
CA THR A 148 5.30 -4.94 -17.12
C THR A 148 6.47 -4.39 -16.29
N ILE A 149 6.18 -3.73 -15.17
CA ILE A 149 7.19 -3.19 -14.26
C ILE A 149 8.01 -4.33 -13.64
N ASP A 150 7.37 -5.42 -13.22
CA ASP A 150 8.05 -6.60 -12.68
C ASP A 150 9.04 -7.23 -13.69
N ASN A 151 8.68 -7.27 -14.97
CA ASN A 151 9.56 -7.76 -16.01
C ASN A 151 10.76 -6.83 -16.22
N TYR A 152 10.55 -5.50 -16.25
CA TYR A 152 11.68 -4.56 -16.30
C TYR A 152 12.63 -4.71 -15.11
N LEU A 153 12.10 -4.88 -13.92
CA LEU A 153 12.92 -5.08 -12.72
C LEU A 153 13.74 -6.38 -12.79
N LYS A 154 13.17 -7.46 -13.34
CA LYS A 154 13.90 -8.73 -13.53
C LYS A 154 15.01 -8.62 -14.56
N ASP A 155 14.79 -7.84 -15.62
CA ASP A 155 15.78 -7.68 -16.68
C ASP A 155 16.95 -6.76 -16.27
N LEU A 156 16.76 -5.93 -15.24
CA LEU A 156 17.74 -4.95 -14.75
C LEU A 156 18.49 -5.41 -13.48
N THR A 157 18.09 -6.53 -12.84
CA THR A 157 18.65 -7.05 -11.58
C THR A 157 19.20 -8.46 -11.75
#